data_b8600cf721fc088b7c2f440eead4c1fd
#
_entry.id   b8600cf721fc088b7c2f440eead4c1fd
#
_cell.length_a   1.000
_cell.length_b   1.000
_cell.length_c   1.000
_cell.angle_alpha   90.00
_cell.angle_beta   90.00
_cell.angle_gamma   90.00
#
_symmetry.space_group_name_H-M   'P 1'
#
loop_
_entity.id
_entity.type
_entity.pdbx_description
1 polymer ?
#
loop_
_entity_poly.entity_id
_entity_poly.type
_entity_poly.pdbx_seq_one_letter_code
_entity_poly.pdbx_strand_id
1 'polypeptide(L)'
;MIINDNIDFVTVIYKRLDYAKLIHESIKKYVDYPYTFYVVNNGNNADDSPELNGLQKMFKDEPNVQIIKGVHQINSDDGACIPSRPNQKYSQQYFIDNYGWDGYSKYDRRPLGFASWLQAKAMSIGTKAGNGKYICQVEHDVVFLNKWVDKILPMLETNSFISYAWRHDIDQALTPQWSILERSTINAYFYKEPGDLYPNCHYKDTYGLLSLWARENGYPYTILKNSLEDRSLKSKHVLNVNFGEEGFIDEIPFIHHAGRGAARSEDYYETWKTEVSKYLRI
;
A
#
# COMPACT_ATOMS: atom_id res chain seq x y z
N MET A 1 -22.59 -10.76 -4.86
CA MET A 1 -22.09 -9.94 -3.73
C MET A 1 -22.72 -8.58 -3.86
N ILE A 2 -23.28 -8.03 -2.79
CA ILE A 2 -23.82 -6.66 -2.79
C ILE A 2 -22.63 -5.71 -2.70
N ILE A 3 -22.50 -4.80 -3.66
CA ILE A 3 -21.45 -3.76 -3.67
C ILE A 3 -22.02 -2.53 -2.97
N ASN A 4 -21.32 -2.04 -1.95
CA ASN A 4 -21.67 -0.83 -1.22
C ASN A 4 -21.07 0.40 -1.91
N ASP A 5 -21.79 1.51 -1.89
CA ASP A 5 -21.26 2.78 -2.44
C ASP A 5 -20.34 3.47 -1.42
N ASN A 6 -19.17 2.89 -1.21
CA ASN A 6 -18.11 3.39 -0.31
C ASN A 6 -16.72 3.13 -0.88
N ILE A 7 -15.72 3.72 -0.26
CA ILE A 7 -14.30 3.46 -0.51
C ILE A 7 -13.79 2.48 0.55
N ASP A 8 -13.23 1.36 0.12
CA ASP A 8 -12.48 0.46 0.97
C ASP A 8 -11.00 0.87 0.95
N PHE A 9 -10.54 1.53 2.01
CA PHE A 9 -9.11 1.79 2.22
C PHE A 9 -8.43 0.54 2.73
N VAL A 10 -7.33 0.15 2.12
CA VAL A 10 -6.57 -1.05 2.52
C VAL A 10 -5.12 -0.65 2.76
N THR A 11 -4.62 -0.94 3.96
CA THR A 11 -3.20 -0.78 4.30
C THR A 11 -2.64 -2.03 4.96
N VAL A 12 -1.34 -2.26 4.78
CA VAL A 12 -0.62 -3.37 5.41
C VAL A 12 0.34 -2.80 6.45
N ILE A 13 0.16 -3.18 7.71
CA ILE A 13 0.99 -2.70 8.81
C ILE A 13 1.96 -3.80 9.28
N TYR A 14 3.21 -3.41 9.45
CA TYR A 14 4.26 -4.23 10.02
C TYR A 14 5.10 -3.40 11.00
N LYS A 15 5.17 -3.83 12.27
CA LYS A 15 5.89 -3.22 13.41
C LYS A 15 5.40 -1.83 13.87
N ARG A 16 5.18 -0.88 12.96
CA ARG A 16 4.86 0.52 13.29
C ARG A 16 3.36 0.75 13.29
N LEU A 17 2.71 0.38 14.41
CA LEU A 17 1.24 0.41 14.50
C LEU A 17 0.65 1.83 14.43
N ASP A 18 1.36 2.82 14.93
CA ASP A 18 0.95 4.21 14.94
C ASP A 18 0.87 4.84 13.53
N TYR A 19 1.53 4.27 12.54
CA TYR A 19 1.31 4.65 11.14
C TYR A 19 -0.15 4.43 10.71
N ALA A 20 -0.77 3.32 11.11
CA ALA A 20 -2.18 3.07 10.84
C ALA A 20 -3.08 4.16 11.43
N LYS A 21 -2.73 4.68 12.63
CA LYS A 21 -3.44 5.80 13.24
C LYS A 21 -3.29 7.08 12.42
N LEU A 22 -2.09 7.43 11.98
CA LEU A 22 -1.86 8.62 11.17
C LEU A 22 -2.62 8.58 9.84
N ILE A 23 -2.63 7.43 9.16
CA ILE A 23 -3.43 7.23 7.95
C ILE A 23 -4.90 7.47 8.27
N HIS A 24 -5.44 6.81 9.28
CA HIS A 24 -6.86 6.91 9.64
C HIS A 24 -7.28 8.33 10.01
N GLU A 25 -6.47 9.04 10.81
CA GLU A 25 -6.75 10.44 11.14
C GLU A 25 -6.74 11.34 9.88
N SER A 26 -5.85 11.05 8.93
CA SER A 26 -5.85 11.77 7.65
C SER A 26 -7.07 11.43 6.79
N ILE A 27 -7.54 10.17 6.80
CA ILE A 27 -8.80 9.78 6.15
C ILE A 27 -9.97 10.53 6.78
N LYS A 28 -10.14 10.49 8.10
CA LYS A 28 -11.21 11.21 8.81
C LYS A 28 -11.25 12.70 8.48
N LYS A 29 -10.08 13.31 8.29
CA LYS A 29 -9.97 14.75 8.03
C LYS A 29 -10.25 15.15 6.59
N TYR A 30 -9.87 14.32 5.61
CA TYR A 30 -9.82 14.70 4.21
C TYR A 30 -10.68 13.87 3.26
N VAL A 31 -11.31 12.82 3.76
CA VAL A 31 -12.22 11.98 2.98
C VAL A 31 -13.65 12.23 3.44
N ASP A 32 -14.40 12.95 2.63
CA ASP A 32 -15.82 13.26 2.87
C ASP A 32 -16.75 12.32 2.07
N TYR A 33 -16.43 11.05 2.08
CA TYR A 33 -17.17 9.98 1.42
C TYR A 33 -17.30 8.77 2.34
N PRO A 34 -18.35 7.97 2.28
CA PRO A 34 -18.45 6.75 3.07
C PRO A 34 -17.25 5.84 2.84
N TYR A 35 -16.68 5.31 3.92
CA TYR A 35 -15.51 4.44 3.82
C TYR A 35 -15.48 3.34 4.87
N THR A 36 -14.73 2.30 4.55
CA THR A 36 -14.23 1.30 5.50
C THR A 36 -12.71 1.26 5.42
N PHE A 37 -12.03 1.24 6.56
CA PHE A 37 -10.58 1.16 6.63
C PHE A 37 -10.13 -0.23 7.09
N TYR A 38 -9.54 -0.99 6.18
CA TYR A 38 -9.00 -2.32 6.44
C TYR A 38 -7.52 -2.22 6.79
N VAL A 39 -7.18 -2.52 8.03
CA VAL A 39 -5.81 -2.57 8.53
C VAL A 39 -5.36 -4.02 8.60
N VAL A 40 -4.51 -4.42 7.67
CA VAL A 40 -3.99 -5.79 7.60
C VAL A 40 -2.74 -5.90 8.46
N ASN A 41 -2.82 -6.59 9.59
CA ASN A 41 -1.65 -6.87 10.43
C ASN A 41 -0.78 -7.92 9.75
N ASN A 42 0.39 -7.52 9.27
CA ASN A 42 1.36 -8.41 8.65
C ASN A 42 2.51 -8.79 9.61
N GLY A 43 2.40 -8.41 10.87
CA GLY A 43 3.28 -8.83 11.96
C GLY A 43 2.85 -10.17 12.57
N ASN A 44 3.04 -10.31 13.88
CA ASN A 44 2.57 -11.48 14.60
C ASN A 44 1.03 -11.48 14.69
N ASN A 45 0.41 -12.55 14.20
CA ASN A 45 -1.05 -12.73 14.13
C ASN A 45 -1.59 -13.71 15.20
N ALA A 46 -0.78 -14.13 16.19
CA ALA A 46 -1.28 -14.85 17.33
C ALA A 46 -2.31 -13.98 18.11
N ASP A 47 -3.32 -14.60 18.68
CA ASP A 47 -4.43 -13.86 19.33
C ASP A 47 -3.96 -13.05 20.55
N ASP A 48 -2.84 -13.42 21.15
CA ASP A 48 -2.20 -12.75 22.28
C ASP A 48 -1.04 -11.83 21.87
N SER A 49 -0.81 -11.64 20.56
CA SER A 49 0.33 -10.83 20.11
C SER A 49 0.16 -9.34 20.48
N PRO A 50 1.25 -8.68 20.91
CA PRO A 50 1.22 -7.25 21.20
C PRO A 50 0.78 -6.40 19.99
N GLU A 51 1.16 -6.79 18.77
CA GLU A 51 0.83 -6.09 17.55
C GLU A 51 -0.67 -6.13 17.26
N LEU A 52 -1.27 -7.32 17.28
CA LEU A 52 -2.71 -7.48 17.03
C LEU A 52 -3.53 -6.79 18.11
N ASN A 53 -3.19 -7.03 19.37
CA ASN A 53 -3.85 -6.39 20.53
C ASN A 53 -3.69 -4.87 20.50
N GLY A 54 -2.53 -4.37 20.08
CA GLY A 54 -2.25 -2.94 19.93
C GLY A 54 -3.17 -2.29 18.89
N LEU A 55 -3.33 -2.90 17.71
CA LEU A 55 -4.24 -2.42 16.68
C LEU A 55 -5.70 -2.48 17.15
N GLN A 56 -6.14 -3.59 17.74
CA GLN A 56 -7.50 -3.73 18.25
C GLN A 56 -7.83 -2.69 19.33
N LYS A 57 -6.90 -2.43 20.25
CA LYS A 57 -7.05 -1.39 21.27
C LYS A 57 -7.08 0.01 20.65
N MET A 58 -6.24 0.28 19.66
CA MET A 58 -6.13 1.57 18.98
C MET A 58 -7.43 1.96 18.29
N PHE A 59 -8.11 1.01 17.67
CA PHE A 59 -9.30 1.24 16.85
C PHE A 59 -10.60 0.71 17.46
N LYS A 60 -10.62 0.41 18.76
CA LYS A 60 -11.79 -0.19 19.45
C LYS A 60 -13.09 0.62 19.33
N ASP A 61 -12.97 1.95 19.24
CA ASP A 61 -14.09 2.88 19.17
C ASP A 61 -14.33 3.44 17.76
N GLU A 62 -13.67 2.87 16.74
CA GLU A 62 -13.74 3.32 15.35
C GLU A 62 -14.55 2.30 14.51
N PRO A 63 -15.88 2.51 14.33
CA PRO A 63 -16.75 1.52 13.69
C PRO A 63 -16.43 1.27 12.23
N ASN A 64 -15.73 2.20 11.58
CA ASN A 64 -15.35 2.10 10.17
C ASN A 64 -14.01 1.39 9.97
N VAL A 65 -13.37 0.89 11.05
CA VAL A 65 -12.07 0.23 10.97
C VAL A 65 -12.23 -1.26 11.20
N GLN A 66 -11.61 -2.06 10.34
CA GLN A 66 -11.54 -3.51 10.45
C GLN A 66 -10.10 -3.98 10.50
N ILE A 67 -9.74 -4.69 11.57
CA ILE A 67 -8.43 -5.28 11.72
C ILE A 67 -8.46 -6.69 11.16
N ILE A 68 -7.58 -6.96 10.19
CA ILE A 68 -7.49 -8.24 9.49
C ILE A 68 -6.14 -8.89 9.79
N LYS A 69 -6.15 -10.18 10.05
CA LYS A 69 -4.91 -10.97 10.12
C LYS A 69 -4.36 -11.17 8.72
N GLY A 70 -3.16 -10.68 8.49
CA GLY A 70 -2.41 -10.88 7.25
C GLY A 70 -1.56 -12.16 7.29
N VAL A 71 -0.48 -12.14 6.53
CA VAL A 71 0.52 -13.20 6.53
C VAL A 71 1.55 -12.88 7.61
N HIS A 72 1.81 -13.82 8.52
CA HIS A 72 2.84 -13.61 9.55
C HIS A 72 4.19 -13.32 8.90
N GLN A 73 4.65 -12.07 9.01
CA GLN A 73 5.95 -11.68 8.47
C GLN A 73 7.06 -12.07 9.46
N ILE A 74 7.96 -12.93 9.01
CA ILE A 74 9.21 -13.20 9.74
C ILE A 74 10.05 -11.93 9.69
N ASN A 75 10.79 -11.67 10.77
CA ASN A 75 11.64 -10.51 10.90
C ASN A 75 12.53 -10.31 9.65
N SER A 76 12.37 -9.21 8.98
CA SER A 76 13.21 -8.85 7.83
C SER A 76 14.67 -8.64 8.22
N ASP A 77 14.94 -8.40 9.51
CA ASP A 77 16.29 -8.28 10.07
C ASP A 77 17.06 -9.60 10.00
N ASP A 78 16.36 -10.73 9.88
CA ASP A 78 16.97 -12.05 9.69
C ASP A 78 17.53 -12.27 8.26
N GLY A 79 17.57 -11.25 7.43
CA GLY A 79 18.16 -11.30 6.09
C GLY A 79 17.38 -12.12 5.06
N ALA A 80 16.16 -12.49 5.40
CA ALA A 80 15.29 -13.38 4.63
C ALA A 80 14.80 -12.82 3.29
N CYS A 81 15.26 -11.65 2.88
CA CYS A 81 14.66 -10.93 1.76
C CYS A 81 15.15 -11.37 0.37
N ILE A 82 16.24 -12.13 0.28
CA ILE A 82 16.81 -12.55 -1.03
C ILE A 82 17.47 -13.93 -0.91
N PRO A 83 17.01 -14.94 -1.65
CA PRO A 83 17.55 -16.32 -1.58
C PRO A 83 19.04 -16.46 -1.88
N SER A 84 19.64 -15.47 -2.53
CA SER A 84 21.04 -15.48 -2.96
C SER A 84 22.03 -14.86 -1.98
N ARG A 85 21.60 -14.42 -0.78
CA ARG A 85 22.54 -13.83 0.18
C ARG A 85 23.21 -14.91 1.03
N PRO A 86 24.54 -14.89 1.15
CA PRO A 86 25.31 -15.94 1.85
C PRO A 86 25.02 -16.06 3.35
N ASN A 87 24.33 -15.11 3.98
CA ASN A 87 24.01 -15.07 5.41
C ASN A 87 22.52 -15.30 5.70
N GLN A 88 21.79 -15.97 4.80
CA GLN A 88 20.37 -16.21 4.99
C GLN A 88 20.13 -17.26 6.08
N LYS A 89 19.34 -16.90 7.12
CA LYS A 89 18.99 -17.77 8.25
C LYS A 89 18.11 -18.97 7.86
N TYR A 90 17.28 -18.80 6.81
CA TYR A 90 16.35 -19.81 6.35
C TYR A 90 16.67 -20.25 4.93
N SER A 91 16.49 -21.53 4.64
CA SER A 91 16.67 -22.09 3.30
C SER A 91 15.54 -21.67 2.36
N GLN A 92 15.75 -21.75 1.06
CA GLN A 92 14.69 -21.59 0.06
C GLN A 92 13.53 -22.56 0.33
N GLN A 93 13.83 -23.81 0.70
CA GLN A 93 12.81 -24.81 1.02
C GLN A 93 11.93 -24.39 2.18
N TYR A 94 12.49 -23.73 3.20
CA TYR A 94 11.71 -23.17 4.30
C TYR A 94 10.63 -22.18 3.81
N PHE A 95 10.95 -21.31 2.84
CA PHE A 95 9.99 -20.35 2.30
C PHE A 95 8.93 -21.03 1.42
N ILE A 96 9.31 -22.06 0.68
CA ILE A 96 8.37 -22.89 -0.08
C ILE A 96 7.37 -23.57 0.87
N ASP A 97 7.87 -24.24 1.89
CA ASP A 97 7.06 -25.07 2.80
C ASP A 97 6.10 -24.22 3.66
N ASN A 98 6.57 -23.08 4.14
CA ASN A 98 5.80 -22.25 5.08
C ASN A 98 4.95 -21.17 4.41
N TYR A 99 5.31 -20.73 3.21
CA TYR A 99 4.68 -19.60 2.53
C TYR A 99 4.29 -19.87 1.08
N GLY A 100 4.67 -20.99 0.50
CA GLY A 100 4.50 -21.29 -0.91
C GLY A 100 5.32 -20.37 -1.83
N TRP A 101 6.39 -19.76 -1.31
CA TRP A 101 7.23 -18.85 -2.07
C TRP A 101 8.46 -19.57 -2.61
N ASP A 102 8.51 -19.78 -3.91
CA ASP A 102 9.61 -20.44 -4.59
C ASP A 102 10.81 -19.51 -4.91
N GLY A 103 10.68 -18.23 -4.62
CA GLY A 103 11.73 -17.24 -4.85
C GLY A 103 11.86 -16.75 -6.29
N TYR A 104 11.05 -17.29 -7.18
CA TYR A 104 11.11 -16.97 -8.61
C TYR A 104 9.73 -16.62 -9.14
N SER A 105 9.70 -15.61 -10.01
CA SER A 105 8.54 -15.40 -10.86
C SER A 105 8.45 -16.49 -11.91
N LYS A 106 7.26 -17.03 -12.15
CA LYS A 106 7.03 -17.93 -13.29
C LYS A 106 7.31 -17.30 -14.66
N TYR A 107 7.43 -15.98 -14.70
CA TYR A 107 7.66 -15.19 -15.92
C TYR A 107 9.11 -14.74 -16.11
N ASP A 108 9.92 -14.75 -15.07
CA ASP A 108 11.34 -14.39 -15.15
C ASP A 108 12.12 -15.04 -14.00
N ARG A 109 13.34 -15.44 -14.27
CA ARG A 109 14.22 -16.16 -13.34
C ARG A 109 14.89 -15.27 -12.29
N ARG A 110 14.46 -14.02 -12.14
CA ARG A 110 15.01 -13.12 -11.12
C ARG A 110 14.33 -13.33 -9.79
N PRO A 111 15.09 -13.38 -8.69
CA PRO A 111 14.49 -13.55 -7.37
C PRO A 111 13.61 -12.34 -7.04
N LEU A 112 12.36 -12.61 -6.66
CA LEU A 112 11.46 -11.61 -6.10
C LEU A 112 11.87 -11.32 -4.66
N GLY A 113 11.74 -10.07 -4.22
CA GLY A 113 11.90 -9.71 -2.83
C GLY A 113 10.80 -10.37 -1.98
N PHE A 114 11.20 -11.17 -1.00
CA PHE A 114 10.24 -11.85 -0.11
C PHE A 114 9.34 -10.86 0.65
N ALA A 115 9.88 -9.72 1.07
CA ALA A 115 9.11 -8.67 1.72
C ALA A 115 8.00 -8.11 0.83
N SER A 116 8.31 -7.82 -0.44
CA SER A 116 7.29 -7.35 -1.41
C SER A 116 6.25 -8.41 -1.71
N TRP A 117 6.64 -9.69 -1.74
CA TRP A 117 5.71 -10.80 -1.91
C TRP A 117 4.75 -10.93 -0.72
N LEU A 118 5.26 -10.85 0.53
CA LEU A 118 4.44 -10.87 1.73
C LEU A 118 3.48 -9.67 1.80
N GLN A 119 3.96 -8.48 1.44
CA GLN A 119 3.13 -7.27 1.36
C GLN A 119 2.01 -7.44 0.33
N ALA A 120 2.32 -7.96 -0.85
CA ALA A 120 1.34 -8.23 -1.90
C ALA A 120 0.26 -9.21 -1.45
N LYS A 121 0.66 -10.28 -0.78
CA LYS A 121 -0.27 -11.27 -0.23
C LYS A 121 -1.18 -10.68 0.85
N ALA A 122 -0.61 -9.93 1.78
CA ALA A 122 -1.37 -9.24 2.83
C ALA A 122 -2.33 -8.20 2.23
N MET A 123 -1.88 -7.39 1.25
CA MET A 123 -2.72 -6.44 0.54
C MET A 123 -3.88 -7.12 -0.19
N SER A 124 -3.63 -8.28 -0.80
CA SER A 124 -4.67 -9.07 -1.46
C SER A 124 -5.73 -9.55 -0.47
N ILE A 125 -5.33 -9.97 0.74
CA ILE A 125 -6.26 -10.38 1.81
C ILE A 125 -7.18 -9.21 2.17
N GLY A 126 -6.62 -8.02 2.43
CA GLY A 126 -7.40 -6.82 2.75
C GLY A 126 -8.32 -6.40 1.60
N THR A 127 -7.82 -6.42 0.37
CA THR A 127 -8.60 -6.09 -0.83
C THR A 127 -9.79 -7.03 -1.04
N LYS A 128 -9.61 -8.33 -0.78
CA LYS A 128 -10.67 -9.35 -0.91
C LYS A 128 -11.70 -9.29 0.22
N ALA A 129 -11.35 -8.74 1.38
CA ALA A 129 -12.24 -8.69 2.56
C ALA A 129 -13.39 -7.67 2.39
N GLY A 130 -13.18 -6.62 1.64
CA GLY A 130 -14.14 -5.55 1.46
C GLY A 130 -15.16 -5.79 0.33
N ASN A 131 -16.18 -4.94 0.32
CA ASN A 131 -17.24 -4.92 -0.71
C ASN A 131 -17.59 -3.50 -1.19
N GLY A 132 -16.78 -2.51 -0.86
CA GLY A 132 -16.93 -1.14 -1.35
C GLY A 132 -16.77 -1.05 -2.88
N LYS A 133 -17.49 -0.11 -3.49
CA LYS A 133 -17.42 0.14 -4.94
C LYS A 133 -16.02 0.52 -5.39
N TYR A 134 -15.32 1.28 -4.56
CA TYR A 134 -13.95 1.70 -4.81
C TYR A 134 -12.99 1.05 -3.82
N ILE A 135 -11.78 0.79 -4.26
CA ILE A 135 -10.69 0.29 -3.42
C ILE A 135 -9.56 1.30 -3.51
N CYS A 136 -9.16 1.82 -2.36
CA CYS A 136 -8.01 2.70 -2.21
C CYS A 136 -6.92 1.96 -1.44
N GLN A 137 -5.87 1.58 -2.13
CA GLN A 137 -4.72 0.90 -1.53
C GLN A 137 -3.69 1.96 -1.13
N VAL A 138 -3.22 1.88 0.10
CA VAL A 138 -2.35 2.88 0.72
C VAL A 138 -1.23 2.18 1.46
N GLU A 139 0.03 2.53 1.16
CA GLU A 139 1.17 2.06 1.97
C GLU A 139 1.10 2.64 3.39
N HIS A 140 1.73 1.93 4.32
CA HIS A 140 1.65 2.29 5.74
C HIS A 140 2.29 3.65 6.10
N ASP A 141 3.16 4.18 5.26
CA ASP A 141 3.85 5.45 5.44
C ASP A 141 3.33 6.57 4.53
N VAL A 142 2.05 6.51 4.23
CA VAL A 142 1.32 7.50 3.43
C VAL A 142 0.25 8.19 4.27
N VAL A 143 0.07 9.50 4.09
CA VAL A 143 -1.02 10.28 4.70
C VAL A 143 -1.64 11.22 3.68
N PHE A 144 -2.95 11.47 3.85
CA PHE A 144 -3.64 12.48 3.06
C PHE A 144 -3.38 13.88 3.63
N LEU A 145 -3.20 14.84 2.73
CA LEU A 145 -2.88 16.24 3.07
C LEU A 145 -4.01 17.20 2.73
N ASN A 146 -4.92 16.79 1.85
CA ASN A 146 -6.03 17.63 1.40
C ASN A 146 -7.21 16.78 0.93
N LYS A 147 -8.39 17.41 0.72
CA LYS A 147 -9.54 16.78 0.10
C LYS A 147 -9.23 16.42 -1.36
N TRP A 148 -9.68 15.27 -1.79
CA TRP A 148 -9.33 14.73 -3.10
C TRP A 148 -10.46 13.91 -3.76
N VAL A 149 -11.41 13.45 -2.98
CA VAL A 149 -12.42 12.47 -3.42
C VAL A 149 -13.28 13.02 -4.55
N ASP A 150 -13.73 14.26 -4.44
CA ASP A 150 -14.53 14.98 -5.43
C ASP A 150 -13.81 15.20 -6.78
N LYS A 151 -12.48 15.12 -6.77
CA LYS A 151 -11.65 15.23 -7.98
C LYS A 151 -11.32 13.87 -8.59
N ILE A 152 -11.06 12.89 -7.75
CA ILE A 152 -10.55 11.57 -8.17
C ILE A 152 -11.68 10.63 -8.59
N LEU A 153 -12.81 10.56 -7.84
CA LEU A 153 -13.86 9.60 -8.18
C LEU A 153 -14.46 9.84 -9.59
N PRO A 154 -14.69 11.10 -10.05
CA PRO A 154 -15.13 11.31 -11.43
C PRO A 154 -14.12 10.84 -12.49
N MET A 155 -12.82 10.85 -12.18
CA MET A 155 -11.82 10.35 -13.12
C MET A 155 -11.92 8.83 -13.32
N LEU A 156 -12.46 8.08 -12.34
CA LEU A 156 -12.69 6.64 -12.47
C LEU A 156 -13.82 6.29 -13.46
N GLU A 157 -14.65 7.22 -13.87
CA GLU A 157 -15.62 6.99 -14.94
C GLU A 157 -14.96 6.69 -16.29
N THR A 158 -13.75 7.19 -16.49
CA THR A 158 -12.96 7.02 -17.73
C THR A 158 -11.67 6.24 -17.53
N ASN A 159 -11.31 5.94 -16.28
CA ASN A 159 -10.11 5.19 -15.92
C ASN A 159 -10.45 4.02 -15.00
N SER A 160 -9.81 2.90 -15.21
CA SER A 160 -9.96 1.73 -14.35
C SER A 160 -9.13 1.82 -13.09
N PHE A 161 -8.05 2.61 -13.14
CA PHE A 161 -7.22 2.94 -11.97
C PHE A 161 -6.61 4.32 -12.07
N ILE A 162 -6.31 4.87 -10.88
CA ILE A 162 -5.55 6.09 -10.73
C ILE A 162 -4.47 5.83 -9.69
N SER A 163 -3.25 6.22 -9.99
CA SER A 163 -2.10 6.15 -9.09
C SER A 163 -1.34 7.48 -9.14
N TYR A 164 -0.54 7.80 -8.11
CA TYR A 164 0.22 9.04 -8.15
C TYR A 164 1.70 8.83 -8.46
N ALA A 165 2.22 7.66 -8.23
CA ALA A 165 3.64 7.41 -8.42
C ALA A 165 3.88 6.41 -9.55
N TRP A 166 5.01 6.59 -10.20
CA TRP A 166 5.47 5.87 -11.35
C TRP A 166 6.93 5.46 -11.15
N ARG A 167 7.29 4.25 -11.52
CA ARG A 167 8.70 3.85 -11.56
C ARG A 167 9.23 3.87 -12.97
N HIS A 168 10.10 4.82 -13.26
CA HIS A 168 10.73 5.01 -14.58
C HIS A 168 11.71 3.90 -14.97
N ASP A 169 12.29 3.21 -14.01
CA ASP A 169 13.34 2.22 -14.25
C ASP A 169 12.83 0.92 -14.87
N ILE A 170 11.51 0.72 -14.92
CA ILE A 170 10.93 -0.55 -15.33
C ILE A 170 9.53 -0.34 -15.93
N ASP A 171 9.40 0.18 -17.15
CA ASP A 171 8.10 0.24 -17.85
C ASP A 171 6.84 0.45 -16.99
N GLN A 172 6.43 1.68 -16.79
CA GLN A 172 5.07 2.08 -16.42
C GLN A 172 4.28 1.15 -15.47
N ALA A 173 4.68 1.02 -14.22
CA ALA A 173 3.94 0.26 -13.23
C ALA A 173 3.11 1.16 -12.31
N LEU A 174 1.90 0.75 -12.02
CA LEU A 174 1.18 1.27 -10.87
C LEU A 174 2.02 0.99 -9.63
N THR A 175 2.10 1.94 -8.74
CA THR A 175 2.90 1.77 -7.53
C THR A 175 2.01 1.50 -6.33
N PRO A 176 2.48 0.77 -5.34
CA PRO A 176 1.70 0.43 -4.16
C PRO A 176 1.55 1.59 -3.17
N GLN A 177 2.28 2.71 -3.34
CA GLN A 177 2.25 3.81 -2.38
C GLN A 177 0.84 4.34 -2.20
N TRP A 178 0.17 4.61 -3.30
CA TRP A 178 -1.25 4.93 -3.33
C TRP A 178 -1.84 4.61 -4.69
N SER A 179 -2.95 3.93 -4.70
CA SER A 179 -3.77 3.74 -5.89
C SER A 179 -5.24 3.60 -5.54
N ILE A 180 -6.11 4.05 -6.43
CA ILE A 180 -7.55 3.84 -6.33
C ILE A 180 -8.09 3.24 -7.61
N LEU A 181 -9.01 2.29 -7.47
CA LEU A 181 -9.60 1.56 -8.60
C LEU A 181 -11.03 1.12 -8.27
N GLU A 182 -11.80 0.83 -9.31
CA GLU A 182 -13.10 0.21 -9.12
C GLU A 182 -12.98 -1.26 -8.72
N ARG A 183 -13.90 -1.70 -7.87
CA ARG A 183 -13.97 -3.11 -7.45
C ARG A 183 -14.21 -4.07 -8.62
N SER A 184 -14.95 -3.65 -9.63
CA SER A 184 -15.16 -4.41 -10.85
C SER A 184 -13.84 -4.79 -11.53
N THR A 185 -12.91 -3.86 -11.59
CA THR A 185 -11.58 -4.04 -12.21
C THR A 185 -10.74 -5.05 -11.43
N ILE A 186 -10.64 -4.90 -10.11
CA ILE A 186 -9.85 -5.83 -9.29
C ILE A 186 -10.48 -7.24 -9.25
N ASN A 187 -11.81 -7.34 -9.28
CA ASN A 187 -12.49 -8.62 -9.36
C ASN A 187 -12.21 -9.32 -10.71
N ALA A 188 -12.18 -8.56 -11.81
CA ALA A 188 -11.81 -9.10 -13.12
C ALA A 188 -10.36 -9.61 -13.14
N TYR A 189 -9.44 -8.90 -12.49
CA TYR A 189 -8.06 -9.35 -12.31
C TYR A 189 -8.00 -10.67 -11.52
N PHE A 190 -8.60 -10.74 -10.33
CA PHE A 190 -8.58 -11.94 -9.49
C PHE A 190 -9.31 -13.14 -10.13
N TYR A 191 -10.27 -12.91 -11.02
CA TYR A 191 -10.94 -13.97 -11.75
C TYR A 191 -10.03 -14.61 -12.81
N LYS A 192 -9.26 -13.79 -13.54
CA LYS A 192 -8.37 -14.26 -14.61
C LYS A 192 -7.02 -14.75 -14.09
N GLU A 193 -6.51 -14.04 -13.09
CA GLU A 193 -5.23 -14.34 -12.43
C GLU A 193 -5.54 -14.77 -10.98
N PRO A 194 -5.83 -16.05 -10.72
CA PRO A 194 -6.28 -16.55 -9.40
C PRO A 194 -5.18 -16.51 -8.35
N GLY A 195 -4.35 -15.52 -8.43
CA GLY A 195 -3.28 -15.22 -7.50
C GLY A 195 -3.59 -14.02 -6.63
N ASP A 196 -2.54 -13.42 -6.19
CA ASP A 196 -2.52 -12.23 -5.36
C ASP A 196 -1.90 -11.07 -6.15
N LEU A 197 -1.84 -9.88 -5.57
CA LEU A 197 -1.26 -8.68 -6.16
C LEU A 197 0.27 -8.74 -6.21
N TYR A 198 0.80 -9.82 -6.73
CA TYR A 198 2.23 -10.13 -6.68
C TYR A 198 3.09 -9.16 -7.50
N PRO A 199 4.33 -8.92 -7.04
CA PRO A 199 5.35 -8.37 -7.91
C PRO A 199 5.57 -9.32 -9.10
N ASN A 200 5.85 -8.74 -10.27
CA ASN A 200 6.39 -9.51 -11.37
C ASN A 200 7.89 -9.24 -11.56
N CYS A 201 8.47 -9.94 -12.48
CA CYS A 201 9.88 -9.84 -12.82
C CYS A 201 10.32 -8.46 -13.32
N HIS A 202 9.45 -7.80 -14.07
CA HIS A 202 9.69 -6.47 -14.61
C HIS A 202 9.42 -5.42 -13.55
N TYR A 203 8.41 -5.61 -12.72
CA TYR A 203 7.99 -4.70 -11.67
C TYR A 203 8.26 -5.35 -10.31
N LYS A 204 9.44 -5.11 -9.78
CA LYS A 204 9.91 -5.69 -8.51
C LYS A 204 9.11 -5.26 -7.28
N ASP A 205 7.95 -4.67 -7.48
CA ASP A 205 7.10 -4.16 -6.44
C ASP A 205 5.72 -4.82 -6.45
N THR A 206 5.02 -4.72 -5.34
CA THR A 206 3.61 -5.07 -5.18
C THR A 206 2.81 -4.47 -6.34
N TYR A 207 1.83 -5.11 -6.91
CA TYR A 207 1.08 -4.70 -8.11
C TYR A 207 1.75 -4.88 -9.47
N GLY A 208 2.96 -5.39 -9.53
CA GLY A 208 3.60 -5.62 -10.81
C GLY A 208 2.76 -6.46 -11.76
N LEU A 209 2.14 -7.54 -11.27
CA LEU A 209 1.24 -8.38 -12.07
C LEU A 209 -0.06 -7.68 -12.44
N LEU A 210 -0.67 -6.91 -11.53
CA LEU A 210 -1.87 -6.13 -11.80
C LEU A 210 -1.60 -5.09 -12.90
N SER A 211 -0.46 -4.41 -12.83
CA SER A 211 -0.07 -3.40 -13.83
C SER A 211 0.12 -4.01 -15.21
N LEU A 212 0.78 -5.15 -15.29
CA LEU A 212 0.98 -5.88 -16.54
C LEU A 212 -0.34 -6.34 -17.13
N TRP A 213 -1.17 -7.00 -16.32
CA TRP A 213 -2.49 -7.47 -16.73
C TRP A 213 -3.37 -6.34 -17.25
N ALA A 214 -3.36 -5.20 -16.58
CA ALA A 214 -4.13 -4.03 -16.99
C ALA A 214 -3.73 -3.53 -18.38
N ARG A 215 -2.43 -3.40 -18.63
CA ARG A 215 -1.90 -2.97 -19.92
C ARG A 215 -2.23 -3.96 -21.04
N GLU A 216 -2.04 -5.24 -20.80
CA GLU A 216 -2.30 -6.31 -21.78
C GLU A 216 -3.80 -6.43 -22.12
N ASN A 217 -4.68 -6.05 -21.19
CA ASN A 217 -6.13 -6.08 -21.40
C ASN A 217 -6.74 -4.72 -21.73
N GLY A 218 -5.91 -3.69 -21.98
CA GLY A 218 -6.36 -2.38 -22.45
C GLY A 218 -7.17 -1.57 -21.43
N TYR A 219 -6.96 -1.80 -20.12
CA TYR A 219 -7.59 -1.01 -19.07
C TYR A 219 -6.96 0.39 -18.99
N PRO A 220 -7.75 1.47 -19.17
CA PRO A 220 -7.23 2.82 -19.10
C PRO A 220 -6.83 3.18 -17.67
N TYR A 221 -5.77 3.96 -17.53
CA TYR A 221 -5.29 4.43 -16.24
C TYR A 221 -4.71 5.84 -16.32
N THR A 222 -4.68 6.52 -15.18
CA THR A 222 -4.07 7.84 -15.04
C THR A 222 -3.02 7.81 -13.93
N ILE A 223 -1.85 8.40 -14.22
CA ILE A 223 -0.81 8.67 -13.24
C ILE A 223 -0.84 10.16 -12.91
N LEU A 224 -1.06 10.49 -11.65
CA LEU A 224 -1.07 11.86 -11.16
C LEU A 224 0.36 12.38 -11.01
N LYS A 225 0.51 13.69 -11.09
CA LYS A 225 1.81 14.36 -10.87
C LYS A 225 2.32 14.09 -9.46
N ASN A 226 3.62 13.95 -9.34
CA ASN A 226 4.30 13.80 -8.05
C ASN A 226 5.63 14.56 -8.05
N SER A 227 6.12 14.91 -6.86
CA SER A 227 7.35 15.70 -6.70
C SER A 227 8.63 14.92 -6.96
N LEU A 228 8.56 13.60 -7.11
CA LEU A 228 9.71 12.79 -7.50
C LEU A 228 10.02 12.99 -8.99
N GLU A 229 8.99 13.02 -9.81
CA GLU A 229 9.11 13.19 -11.26
C GLU A 229 9.20 14.66 -11.66
N ASP A 230 8.37 15.51 -11.09
CA ASP A 230 8.38 16.96 -11.30
C ASP A 230 8.96 17.69 -10.10
N ARG A 231 10.25 17.95 -10.15
CA ARG A 231 10.98 18.63 -9.06
C ARG A 231 10.53 20.07 -8.82
N SER A 232 9.85 20.70 -9.77
CA SER A 232 9.29 22.05 -9.59
C SER A 232 8.20 22.08 -8.53
N LEU A 233 7.51 20.95 -8.32
CA LEU A 233 6.48 20.79 -7.30
C LEU A 233 7.04 20.73 -5.86
N LYS A 234 8.34 20.53 -5.67
CA LYS A 234 8.95 20.50 -4.32
C LYS A 234 8.74 21.81 -3.55
N SER A 235 8.65 22.94 -4.22
CA SER A 235 8.35 24.23 -3.58
C SER A 235 6.93 24.33 -3.02
N LYS A 236 6.05 23.40 -3.38
CA LYS A 236 4.66 23.34 -2.93
C LYS A 236 4.44 22.33 -1.79
N HIS A 237 5.50 21.71 -1.29
CA HIS A 237 5.40 20.78 -0.17
C HIS A 237 4.83 21.47 1.07
N VAL A 238 3.92 20.77 1.75
CA VAL A 238 3.25 21.30 2.95
C VAL A 238 3.80 20.72 4.26
N LEU A 239 4.41 19.54 4.21
CA LEU A 239 5.14 18.99 5.35
C LEU A 239 6.55 19.54 5.38
N ASN A 240 6.98 19.98 6.56
CA ASN A 240 8.35 20.47 6.78
C ASN A 240 9.33 19.31 7.00
N VAL A 241 9.44 18.46 5.99
CA VAL A 241 10.41 17.35 5.95
C VAL A 241 11.24 17.46 4.66
N ASN A 242 12.50 17.07 4.75
CA ASN A 242 13.43 17.12 3.60
C ASN A 242 13.50 15.80 2.83
N PHE A 243 12.54 14.93 3.02
CA PHE A 243 12.46 13.59 2.45
C PHE A 243 11.01 13.23 2.06
N GLY A 244 10.87 12.10 1.39
CA GLY A 244 9.57 11.64 0.89
C GLY A 244 9.16 12.36 -0.40
N GLU A 245 7.94 12.15 -0.77
CA GLU A 245 7.35 12.69 -1.99
C GLU A 245 5.87 13.02 -1.77
N GLU A 246 5.37 13.98 -2.50
CA GLU A 246 3.95 14.35 -2.48
C GLU A 246 3.33 14.12 -3.86
N GLY A 247 2.11 13.61 -3.86
CA GLY A 247 1.24 13.52 -5.03
C GLY A 247 0.33 14.75 -5.14
N PHE A 248 0.01 15.17 -6.37
CA PHE A 248 -0.69 16.41 -6.66
C PHE A 248 -1.91 16.20 -7.54
N ILE A 249 -2.97 16.94 -7.23
CA ILE A 249 -4.15 17.11 -8.07
C ILE A 249 -4.30 18.61 -8.31
N ASP A 250 -4.34 19.05 -9.58
CA ASP A 250 -4.42 20.46 -9.94
C ASP A 250 -3.34 21.30 -9.21
N GLU A 251 -2.12 20.77 -9.09
CA GLU A 251 -0.99 21.38 -8.39
C GLU A 251 -1.17 21.57 -6.86
N ILE A 252 -2.21 20.99 -6.29
CA ILE A 252 -2.47 20.97 -4.85
C ILE A 252 -1.96 19.64 -4.30
N PRO A 253 -1.09 19.64 -3.27
CA PRO A 253 -0.64 18.39 -2.65
C PRO A 253 -1.82 17.73 -1.92
N PHE A 254 -2.11 16.48 -2.25
CA PHE A 254 -3.19 15.74 -1.60
C PHE A 254 -2.71 14.56 -0.76
N ILE A 255 -1.48 14.11 -0.97
CA ILE A 255 -0.89 12.95 -0.30
C ILE A 255 0.60 13.14 -0.12
N HIS A 256 1.14 12.64 0.99
CA HIS A 256 2.59 12.54 1.25
C HIS A 256 2.95 11.09 1.57
N HIS A 257 4.00 10.60 0.93
CA HIS A 257 4.63 9.31 1.17
C HIS A 257 6.00 9.52 1.77
N ALA A 258 6.26 8.97 2.96
CA ALA A 258 7.53 9.16 3.67
C ALA A 258 8.71 8.46 2.97
N GLY A 259 8.45 7.39 2.24
CA GLY A 259 9.43 6.60 1.52
C GLY A 259 10.26 5.69 2.43
N ARG A 260 10.09 4.37 2.30
CA ARG A 260 10.82 3.35 3.06
C ARG A 260 10.67 3.45 4.59
N GLY A 261 9.48 3.89 5.07
CA GLY A 261 9.25 4.22 6.48
C GLY A 261 9.81 3.23 7.50
N ALA A 262 9.44 1.95 7.41
CA ALA A 262 9.90 0.93 8.35
C ALA A 262 11.39 0.56 8.22
N ALA A 263 12.03 0.89 7.10
CA ALA A 263 13.45 0.60 6.84
C ALA A 263 14.38 1.78 7.17
N ARG A 264 13.83 2.93 7.59
CA ARG A 264 14.59 4.12 7.97
C ARG A 264 14.96 4.11 9.46
N SER A 265 15.87 5.01 9.84
CA SER A 265 16.24 5.21 11.24
C SER A 265 15.06 5.69 12.09
N GLU A 266 15.15 5.50 13.40
CA GLU A 266 14.14 6.00 14.35
C GLU A 266 13.96 7.51 14.27
N ASP A 267 15.05 8.28 14.13
CA ASP A 267 15.00 9.74 13.99
C ASP A 267 14.20 10.20 12.77
N TYR A 268 14.34 9.48 11.65
CA TYR A 268 13.58 9.73 10.44
C TYR A 268 12.08 9.53 10.68
N TYR A 269 11.75 8.42 11.33
CA TYR A 269 10.38 8.08 11.68
C TYR A 269 9.74 9.12 12.62
N GLU A 270 10.40 9.45 13.72
CA GLU A 270 9.89 10.41 14.69
C GLU A 270 9.76 11.82 14.09
N THR A 271 10.68 12.22 13.22
CA THR A 271 10.58 13.49 12.48
C THR A 271 9.31 13.52 11.61
N TRP A 272 9.09 12.49 10.80
CA TRP A 272 7.92 12.40 9.94
C TRP A 272 6.61 12.38 10.75
N LYS A 273 6.53 11.53 11.74
CA LYS A 273 5.39 11.42 12.65
C LYS A 273 5.05 12.76 13.32
N THR A 274 6.06 13.46 13.80
CA THR A 274 5.90 14.78 14.44
C THR A 274 5.33 15.79 13.46
N GLU A 275 5.88 15.90 12.25
CA GLU A 275 5.40 16.87 11.27
C GLU A 275 4.00 16.54 10.77
N VAL A 276 3.70 15.26 10.53
CA VAL A 276 2.35 14.79 10.19
C VAL A 276 1.36 15.10 11.31
N SER A 277 1.72 14.80 12.57
CA SER A 277 0.83 15.08 13.73
C SER A 277 0.53 16.57 13.86
N LYS A 278 1.54 17.42 13.70
CA LYS A 278 1.33 18.90 13.68
C LYS A 278 0.39 19.31 12.55
N TYR A 279 0.60 18.76 11.35
CA TYR A 279 -0.21 19.10 10.18
C TYR A 279 -1.66 18.66 10.35
N LEU A 280 -1.86 17.46 10.87
CA LEU A 280 -3.19 16.91 11.17
C LEU A 280 -3.82 17.56 12.42
N ARG A 281 -3.04 18.19 13.29
CA ARG A 281 -3.45 18.77 14.60
C ARG A 281 -3.96 17.69 15.57
N ILE A 282 -3.21 16.60 15.72
CA ILE A 282 -3.49 15.45 16.59
C ILE A 282 -2.33 15.19 17.55
#